data_6c7fc8957f01d9b56709acb1651b9594
#
_entry.id   6c7fc8957f01d9b56709acb1651b9594
#
_cell.length_a   1.000
_cell.length_b   1.000
_cell.length_c   1.000
_cell.angle_alpha   90.00
_cell.angle_beta   90.00
_cell.angle_gamma   90.00
#
_symmetry.space_group_name_H-M   'P 1'
#
loop_
_entity.id
_entity.type
_entity.pdbx_description
1 polymer ?
#
loop_
_entity_poly.entity_id
_entity_poly.type
_entity_poly.pdbx_seq_one_letter_code
_entity_poly.pdbx_strand_id
1 'polypeptide(L)'
;MLNALLQEDRALSAYELMEVCNRESNEPMPAMSVYRILSFLEGQSLVHKLSTANKYVACSHITCTHKHYSRPQFLICNDCTKVQEVDISSEALVAMEQAAHTAGFHLESRQLELSGTCNDCRNRQ
;
A
#
# COMPACT_ATOMS: atom_id res chain seq x y z
N MET A 1 -13.29 5.24 -7.21
CA MET A 1 -12.04 5.41 -6.42
C MET A 1 -11.16 4.17 -6.44
N LEU A 2 -11.69 3.00 -6.13
CA LEU A 2 -10.93 1.75 -6.17
C LEU A 2 -10.38 1.47 -7.57
N ASN A 3 -11.16 1.73 -8.62
CA ASN A 3 -10.70 1.54 -10.00
C ASN A 3 -9.47 2.39 -10.33
N ALA A 4 -9.40 3.60 -9.81
CA ALA A 4 -8.24 4.48 -10.02
C ALA A 4 -6.97 3.86 -9.44
N LEU A 5 -7.08 3.27 -8.24
CA LEU A 5 -5.96 2.59 -7.60
C LEU A 5 -5.56 1.31 -8.33
N LEU A 6 -6.55 0.56 -8.83
CA LEU A 6 -6.28 -0.68 -9.56
C LEU A 6 -5.57 -0.45 -10.89
N GLN A 7 -5.83 0.69 -11.53
CA GLN A 7 -5.20 1.04 -12.81
C GLN A 7 -3.79 1.58 -12.65
N GLU A 8 -3.43 2.05 -11.46
CA GLU A 8 -2.11 2.59 -11.17
C GLU A 8 -1.22 1.54 -10.52
N ASP A 9 0.03 1.46 -10.94
CA ASP A 9 1.02 0.59 -10.32
C ASP A 9 1.85 1.31 -9.25
N ARG A 10 1.44 2.51 -8.89
CA ARG A 10 2.07 3.34 -7.87
C ARG A 10 1.05 3.73 -6.80
N ALA A 11 1.55 4.10 -5.63
CA ALA A 11 0.70 4.61 -4.56
C ALA A 11 0.21 6.02 -4.88
N LEU A 12 -1.03 6.31 -4.51
CA LEU A 12 -1.64 7.62 -4.69
C LEU A 12 -2.02 8.19 -3.32
N SER A 13 -1.76 9.47 -3.11
CA SER A 13 -2.25 10.17 -1.92
C SER A 13 -3.76 10.38 -2.02
N ALA A 14 -4.39 10.68 -0.88
CA ALA A 14 -5.83 11.00 -0.88
C ALA A 14 -6.13 12.19 -1.80
N TYR A 15 -5.24 13.17 -1.83
CA TYR A 15 -5.39 14.34 -2.68
C TYR A 15 -5.31 13.99 -4.17
N GLU A 16 -4.34 13.16 -4.55
CA GLU A 16 -4.21 12.69 -5.93
C GLU A 16 -5.42 11.88 -6.36
N LEU A 17 -5.95 11.03 -5.47
CA LEU A 17 -7.17 10.26 -5.74
C LEU A 17 -8.39 11.18 -5.92
N MET A 18 -8.47 12.23 -5.11
CA MET A 18 -9.53 13.23 -5.24
C MET A 18 -9.50 13.89 -6.62
N GLU A 19 -8.31 14.26 -7.10
CA GLU A 19 -8.15 14.87 -8.42
C GLU A 19 -8.60 13.92 -9.53
N VAL A 20 -8.18 12.66 -9.46
CA VAL A 20 -8.54 11.66 -10.47
C VAL A 20 -10.06 11.46 -10.50
N CYS A 21 -10.68 11.32 -9.35
CA CYS A 21 -12.14 11.14 -9.26
C CYS A 21 -12.90 12.36 -9.76
N ASN A 22 -12.40 13.56 -9.48
CA ASN A 22 -13.06 14.80 -9.88
C ASN A 22 -12.96 15.10 -11.38
N ARG A 23 -11.94 14.56 -12.05
CA ARG A 23 -11.81 14.70 -13.51
C ARG A 23 -12.92 13.98 -14.26
N GLU A 24 -13.39 12.86 -13.71
CA GLU A 24 -14.39 12.01 -14.36
C GLU A 24 -15.82 12.31 -13.90
N SER A 25 -15.98 13.17 -12.91
CA SER A 25 -17.27 13.47 -12.32
C SER A 25 -17.66 14.93 -12.55
N ASN A 26 -18.95 15.16 -12.83
CA ASN A 26 -19.50 16.51 -12.93
C ASN A 26 -19.69 17.17 -11.55
N GLU A 27 -19.69 16.37 -10.49
CA GLU A 27 -19.81 16.86 -9.13
C GLU A 27 -18.53 16.59 -8.36
N PRO A 28 -17.76 17.63 -7.99
CA PRO A 28 -16.53 17.44 -7.24
C PRO A 28 -16.78 16.78 -5.87
N MET A 29 -15.96 15.79 -5.54
CA MET A 29 -16.04 15.10 -4.26
C MET A 29 -15.24 15.87 -3.22
N PRO A 30 -15.82 16.24 -2.07
CA PRO A 30 -15.05 16.88 -0.99
C PRO A 30 -13.97 15.95 -0.41
N ALA A 31 -12.91 16.56 0.12
CA ALA A 31 -11.80 15.79 0.71
C ALA A 31 -12.27 14.84 1.81
N MET A 32 -13.23 15.27 2.64
CA MET A 32 -13.75 14.41 3.72
C MET A 32 -14.40 13.14 3.18
N SER A 33 -15.09 13.25 2.04
CA SER A 33 -15.70 12.08 1.42
C SER A 33 -14.64 11.10 0.91
N VAL A 34 -13.55 11.62 0.37
CA VAL A 34 -12.42 10.79 -0.09
C VAL A 34 -11.85 9.99 1.08
N TYR A 35 -11.59 10.65 2.21
CA TYR A 35 -11.05 9.99 3.40
C TYR A 35 -11.99 8.94 3.96
N ARG A 36 -13.31 9.20 3.96
CA ARG A 36 -14.31 8.24 4.41
C ARG A 36 -14.34 6.99 3.55
N ILE A 37 -14.27 7.17 2.23
CA ILE A 37 -14.26 6.06 1.29
C ILE A 37 -12.98 5.24 1.46
N LEU A 38 -11.82 5.90 1.59
CA LEU A 38 -10.56 5.21 1.80
C LEU A 38 -10.54 4.44 3.11
N SER A 39 -11.08 5.01 4.20
CA SER A 39 -11.18 4.32 5.48
C SER A 39 -12.07 3.08 5.37
N PHE A 40 -13.17 3.18 4.65
CA PHE A 40 -14.06 2.04 4.41
C PHE A 40 -13.34 0.95 3.62
N LEU A 41 -12.66 1.31 2.53
CA LEU A 41 -11.93 0.34 1.70
C LEU A 41 -10.78 -0.31 2.46
N GLU A 42 -10.10 0.45 3.30
CA GLU A 42 -9.03 -0.07 4.17
C GLU A 42 -9.59 -1.07 5.17
N GLY A 43 -10.73 -0.76 5.77
CA GLY A 43 -11.43 -1.66 6.69
C GLY A 43 -11.88 -2.96 6.05
N GLN A 44 -12.14 -2.95 4.74
CA GLN A 44 -12.51 -4.13 3.97
C GLN A 44 -11.29 -4.87 3.38
N SER A 45 -10.08 -4.42 3.70
CA SER A 45 -8.83 -4.97 3.18
C SER A 45 -8.70 -4.88 1.66
N LEU A 46 -9.39 -3.94 1.04
CA LEU A 46 -9.31 -3.69 -0.40
C LEU A 46 -8.20 -2.71 -0.76
N VAL A 47 -7.79 -1.90 0.19
CA VAL A 47 -6.78 -0.86 0.03
C VAL A 47 -5.84 -0.91 1.21
N HIS A 48 -4.55 -0.65 0.97
CA HIS A 48 -3.55 -0.54 2.02
C HIS A 48 -3.00 0.88 2.08
N LYS A 49 -2.86 1.41 3.28
CA LYS A 49 -2.23 2.71 3.49
C LYS A 49 -0.76 2.51 3.79
N LEU A 50 0.10 3.22 3.05
CA LEU A 50 1.54 3.21 3.27
C LEU A 50 1.90 4.31 4.26
N SER A 51 2.41 3.92 5.42
CA SER A 51 2.73 4.87 6.50
C SER A 51 3.88 5.80 6.14
N THR A 52 4.89 5.27 5.45
CA THR A 52 6.10 6.03 5.12
C THR A 52 5.85 7.11 4.07
N ALA A 53 4.91 6.88 3.15
CA ALA A 53 4.62 7.80 2.06
C ALA A 53 3.29 8.52 2.20
N ASN A 54 2.48 8.14 3.19
CA ASN A 54 1.12 8.65 3.40
C ASN A 54 0.27 8.54 2.12
N LYS A 55 0.37 7.40 1.46
CA LYS A 55 -0.33 7.11 0.21
C LYS A 55 -1.04 5.78 0.31
N TYR A 56 -1.92 5.52 -0.65
CA TYR A 56 -2.75 4.32 -0.69
C TYR A 56 -2.48 3.49 -1.92
N VAL A 57 -2.55 2.17 -1.78
CA VAL A 57 -2.45 1.22 -2.90
C VAL A 57 -3.60 0.24 -2.82
N ALA A 58 -4.05 -0.25 -3.97
CA ALA A 58 -5.03 -1.33 -4.02
C ALA A 58 -4.36 -2.64 -3.60
N CYS A 59 -5.10 -3.49 -2.90
CA CYS A 59 -4.61 -4.81 -2.52
C CYS A 59 -4.39 -5.65 -3.77
N SER A 60 -3.21 -6.25 -3.93
CA SER A 60 -2.91 -7.10 -5.07
C SER A 60 -3.67 -8.42 -5.06
N HIS A 61 -4.23 -8.79 -3.92
CA HIS A 61 -4.99 -10.02 -3.74
C HIS A 61 -6.51 -9.78 -3.69
N ILE A 62 -6.97 -8.64 -4.22
CA ILE A 62 -8.37 -8.22 -4.15
C ILE A 62 -9.32 -9.22 -4.81
N THR A 63 -8.84 -9.95 -5.83
CA THR A 63 -9.63 -10.98 -6.53
C THR A 63 -9.40 -12.38 -5.99
N CYS A 64 -8.49 -12.53 -5.01
CA CYS A 64 -8.19 -13.82 -4.41
C CYS A 64 -9.17 -14.14 -3.29
N THR A 65 -9.60 -15.40 -3.23
CA THR A 65 -10.44 -15.90 -2.13
C THR A 65 -9.62 -16.25 -0.89
N HIS A 66 -8.30 -16.19 -0.99
CA HIS A 66 -7.41 -16.51 0.13
C HIS A 66 -7.36 -15.36 1.12
N LYS A 67 -7.52 -15.68 2.40
CA LYS A 67 -7.33 -14.71 3.46
C LYS A 67 -5.84 -14.40 3.59
N HIS A 68 -5.54 -13.12 3.84
CA HIS A 68 -4.18 -12.70 4.11
C HIS A 68 -3.78 -13.15 5.53
N TYR A 69 -3.18 -14.31 5.63
CA TYR A 69 -2.67 -14.81 6.91
C TYR A 69 -1.28 -14.27 7.24
N SER A 70 -0.55 -13.80 6.22
CA SER A 70 0.77 -13.20 6.38
C SER A 70 0.68 -11.69 6.27
N ARG A 71 1.64 -11.01 6.89
CA ARG A 71 1.73 -9.56 6.77
C ARG A 71 2.19 -9.21 5.35
N PRO A 72 1.55 -8.24 4.68
CA PRO A 72 2.01 -7.81 3.37
C PRO A 72 3.32 -7.05 3.48
N GLN A 73 4.18 -7.22 2.49
CA GLN A 73 5.40 -6.44 2.35
C GLN A 73 5.26 -5.57 1.10
N PHE A 74 5.50 -4.28 1.25
CA PHE A 74 5.46 -3.34 0.14
C PHE A 74 6.86 -2.92 -0.24
N LEU A 75 7.19 -3.07 -1.51
CA LEU A 75 8.45 -2.61 -2.09
C LEU A 75 8.17 -1.32 -2.85
N ILE A 76 8.81 -0.23 -2.43
CA ILE A 76 8.55 1.10 -2.96
C ILE A 76 9.78 1.60 -3.70
N CYS A 77 9.63 1.95 -4.98
CA CYS A 77 10.72 2.54 -5.75
C CYS A 77 10.82 4.03 -5.43
N ASN A 78 12.02 4.48 -5.04
CA ASN A 78 12.26 5.89 -4.73
C ASN A 78 12.27 6.77 -5.97
N ASP A 79 12.57 6.20 -7.14
CA ASP A 79 12.70 6.98 -8.37
C ASP A 79 11.39 7.17 -9.11
N CYS A 80 10.64 6.07 -9.35
CA CYS A 80 9.40 6.13 -10.14
C CYS A 80 8.14 5.98 -9.29
N THR A 81 8.27 5.82 -7.98
CA THR A 81 7.18 5.66 -7.01
C THR A 81 6.33 4.40 -7.20
N LYS A 82 6.78 3.47 -8.04
CA LYS A 82 6.12 2.19 -8.21
C LYS A 82 6.08 1.43 -6.89
N VAL A 83 4.95 0.78 -6.61
CA VAL A 83 4.77 -0.02 -5.40
C VAL A 83 4.39 -1.43 -5.80
N GLN A 84 5.05 -2.41 -5.21
CA GLN A 84 4.73 -3.81 -5.42
C GLN A 84 4.47 -4.48 -4.08
N GLU A 85 3.36 -5.18 -3.98
CA GLU A 85 3.04 -5.98 -2.80
C GLU A 85 3.58 -7.39 -2.98
N VAL A 86 4.31 -7.88 -1.98
CA VAL A 86 4.80 -9.26 -1.96
C VAL A 86 4.48 -9.88 -0.61
N ASP A 87 4.31 -11.19 -0.60
CA ASP A 87 4.06 -11.92 0.64
C ASP A 87 5.37 -12.25 1.33
N ILE A 88 5.38 -12.10 2.65
CA ILE A 88 6.55 -12.46 3.47
C ILE A 88 6.39 -13.91 3.91
N SER A 89 7.47 -14.71 3.78
CA SER A 89 7.46 -16.07 4.30
C SER A 89 7.32 -16.07 5.82
N SER A 90 6.69 -17.11 6.35
CA SER A 90 6.50 -17.27 7.79
C SER A 90 7.85 -17.28 8.52
N GLU A 91 8.86 -17.87 7.93
CA GLU A 91 10.21 -17.95 8.51
C GLU A 91 10.84 -16.57 8.64
N ALA A 92 10.72 -15.74 7.59
CA ALA A 92 11.25 -14.38 7.62
C ALA A 92 10.53 -13.53 8.67
N LEU A 93 9.21 -13.68 8.77
CA LEU A 93 8.41 -12.95 9.74
C LEU A 93 8.80 -13.30 11.17
N VAL A 94 8.96 -14.61 11.47
CA VAL A 94 9.39 -15.08 12.78
C VAL A 94 10.77 -14.55 13.12
N ALA A 95 11.71 -14.57 12.17
CA ALA A 95 13.06 -14.05 12.38
C ALA A 95 13.05 -12.56 12.74
N MET A 96 12.21 -11.77 12.07
CA MET A 96 12.08 -10.34 12.37
C MET A 96 11.46 -10.09 13.75
N GLU A 97 10.45 -10.86 14.10
CA GLU A 97 9.79 -10.73 15.40
C GLU A 97 10.75 -11.11 16.53
N GLN A 98 11.58 -12.15 16.34
CA GLN A 98 12.58 -12.55 17.32
C GLN A 98 13.67 -11.47 17.48
N ALA A 99 14.11 -10.88 16.39
CA ALA A 99 15.09 -9.79 16.44
C ALA A 99 14.54 -8.59 17.20
N ALA A 100 13.29 -8.24 16.95
CA ALA A 100 12.64 -7.15 17.65
C ALA A 100 12.48 -7.45 19.15
N HIS A 101 12.08 -8.67 19.49
CA HIS A 101 11.91 -9.11 20.87
C HIS A 101 13.23 -9.06 21.63
N THR A 102 14.32 -9.51 20.98
CA THR A 102 15.66 -9.46 21.58
C THR A 102 16.08 -8.02 21.87
N ALA A 103 15.67 -7.08 21.02
CA ALA A 103 15.95 -5.66 21.22
C ALA A 103 14.99 -4.97 22.19
N GLY A 104 13.99 -5.69 22.72
CA GLY A 104 13.02 -5.15 23.65
C GLY A 104 11.84 -4.45 23.01
N PHE A 105 11.50 -4.79 21.76
CA PHE A 105 10.42 -4.17 21.02
C PHE A 105 9.33 -5.16 20.66
N HIS A 106 8.10 -4.68 20.69
CA HIS A 106 6.92 -5.37 20.18
C HIS A 106 6.57 -4.78 18.82
N LEU A 107 6.50 -5.61 17.78
CA LEU A 107 6.10 -5.14 16.46
C LEU A 107 4.59 -5.00 16.40
N GLU A 108 4.12 -3.77 16.24
CA GLU A 108 2.69 -3.46 16.14
C GLU A 108 2.23 -3.27 14.70
N SER A 109 3.17 -2.97 13.79
CA SER A 109 2.86 -2.77 12.39
C SER A 109 2.41 -4.08 11.75
N ARG A 110 1.30 -4.02 11.01
CA ARG A 110 0.74 -5.18 10.31
C ARG A 110 1.30 -5.35 8.91
N GLN A 111 2.14 -4.43 8.46
CA GLN A 111 2.73 -4.46 7.13
C GLN A 111 4.15 -3.93 7.19
N LEU A 112 4.96 -4.38 6.23
CA LEU A 112 6.32 -3.91 6.06
C LEU A 112 6.41 -3.02 4.83
N GLU A 113 7.17 -1.94 4.93
CA GLU A 113 7.39 -1.02 3.83
C GLU A 113 8.89 -0.84 3.65
N LEU A 114 9.40 -1.27 2.49
CA LEU A 114 10.82 -1.20 2.17
C LEU A 114 11.03 -0.33 0.94
N SER A 115 11.99 0.58 1.01
CA SER A 115 12.34 1.47 -0.09
C SER A 115 13.54 0.93 -0.86
N GLY A 116 13.52 1.14 -2.16
CA GLY A 116 14.61 0.69 -3.03
C GLY A 116 14.48 1.28 -4.42
N THR A 117 15.08 0.63 -5.39
CA THR A 117 15.02 1.03 -6.79
C THR A 117 14.55 -0.16 -7.62
N CYS A 118 13.48 0.02 -8.42
CA CYS A 118 13.00 -1.05 -9.26
C CYS A 118 13.98 -1.34 -10.41
N ASN A 119 13.82 -2.51 -11.04
CA ASN A 119 14.75 -2.91 -12.10
C ASN A 119 14.80 -1.94 -13.27
N ASP A 120 13.65 -1.37 -13.65
CA ASP A 120 13.59 -0.42 -14.75
C ASP A 120 14.39 0.84 -14.45
N CYS A 121 14.27 1.37 -13.23
CA CYS A 121 15.02 2.55 -12.82
C CYS A 121 16.51 2.25 -12.64
N ARG A 122 16.83 1.07 -12.13
CA ARG A 122 18.21 0.64 -11.98
C ARG A 122 18.91 0.51 -13.33
N ASN A 123 18.21 0.00 -14.33
CA ASN A 123 18.77 -0.19 -15.67
C ASN A 123 18.93 1.12 -16.43
N ARG A 124 18.27 2.20 -16.00
CA ARG A 124 18.41 3.54 -16.61
C ARG A 124 19.62 4.30 -16.12
N GLN A 125 20.26 3.84 -15.06
CA GLN A 125 21.45 4.49 -14.50
C GLN A 125 22.73 4.02 -15.17
#